data_414a90a04a495598c077e33a94e8f99e
#
_entry.id   414a90a04a495598c077e33a94e8f99e
#
_cell.length_a   1.000
_cell.length_b   1.000
_cell.length_c   1.000
_cell.angle_alpha   90.00
_cell.angle_beta   90.00
_cell.angle_gamma   90.00
#
_symmetry.space_group_name_H-M   'P 1'
#
loop_
_entity.id
_entity.type
_entity.pdbx_description
1 polymer ?
#
loop_
_entity_poly.entity_id
_entity_poly.type
_entity_poly.pdbx_seq_one_letter_code
_entity_poly.pdbx_strand_id
1 'polypeptide(L)'
;MNRILPLFLLLLFATSCVTKKVNIIDFSASPKNAKELIARVNSKNKSPDWLSLKGKINLKKEAQDITLTINIKHRKDSVIWASISAPFGIELFRTMLTKDSIYYINRTNKTYFKKPISYISTFLKADISFYEIQEMITASPSILKQSYKFKSHKNTFELSAKEVTYKVSADFYRILNASILDGDNELIYEF
;
A
#
# COMPACT_ATOMS: atom_id res chain seq x y z
N MET A 1 54.43 42.06 -6.07
CA MET A 1 53.23 41.67 -6.87
C MET A 1 52.89 40.25 -6.57
N ASN A 2 51.63 40.04 -6.10
CA ASN A 2 50.83 38.80 -5.98
C ASN A 2 51.28 37.71 -4.99
N ARG A 3 51.42 38.06 -3.70
CA ARG A 3 51.42 37.06 -2.62
C ARG A 3 50.01 36.74 -2.08
N ILE A 4 48.97 37.40 -2.60
CA ILE A 4 47.55 37.23 -2.16
C ILE A 4 46.86 36.11 -2.94
N LEU A 5 47.28 35.79 -4.15
CA LEU A 5 46.68 34.78 -5.00
C LEU A 5 46.72 33.35 -4.42
N PRO A 6 47.83 32.85 -3.81
CA PRO A 6 47.86 31.53 -3.22
C PRO A 6 47.00 31.42 -1.94
N LEU A 7 46.78 32.52 -1.21
CA LEU A 7 45.98 32.56 -0.02
C LEU A 7 44.47 32.41 -0.35
N PHE A 8 44.02 32.96 -1.50
CA PHE A 8 42.65 32.86 -1.98
C PHE A 8 42.33 31.45 -2.52
N LEU A 9 43.33 30.77 -3.07
CA LEU A 9 43.16 29.39 -3.56
C LEU A 9 43.04 28.37 -2.41
N LEU A 10 43.65 28.66 -1.25
CA LEU A 10 43.56 27.79 -0.07
C LEU A 10 42.22 27.85 0.64
N LEU A 11 41.47 28.97 0.50
CA LEU A 11 40.14 29.14 1.11
C LEU A 11 39.04 28.37 0.38
N LEU A 12 39.23 27.95 -0.86
CA LEU A 12 38.23 27.22 -1.68
C LEU A 12 38.13 25.74 -1.32
N PHE A 13 39.06 25.16 -0.57
CA PHE A 13 39.02 23.76 -0.14
C PHE A 13 38.33 23.51 1.20
N ALA A 14 37.86 24.57 1.88
CA ALA A 14 37.18 24.46 3.17
C ALA A 14 35.66 24.20 3.06
N THR A 15 35.11 23.85 1.89
CA THR A 15 33.75 23.38 1.79
C THR A 15 33.65 21.95 2.31
N SER A 16 33.65 21.83 3.63
CA SER A 16 33.37 20.60 4.35
C SER A 16 32.01 20.05 3.90
N CYS A 17 32.01 18.89 3.25
CA CYS A 17 30.81 18.12 3.02
C CYS A 17 30.17 17.85 4.36
N VAL A 18 29.04 18.51 4.63
CA VAL A 18 28.16 18.15 5.74
C VAL A 18 27.58 16.77 5.42
N THR A 19 28.17 15.73 5.94
CA THR A 19 27.64 14.38 5.88
C THR A 19 26.35 14.36 6.69
N LYS A 20 25.22 14.25 6.00
CA LYS A 20 23.92 13.97 6.62
C LYS A 20 24.11 12.71 7.47
N LYS A 21 23.97 12.82 8.80
CA LYS A 21 23.90 11.65 9.68
C LYS A 21 22.75 10.79 9.22
N VAL A 22 23.04 9.69 8.54
CA VAL A 22 22.09 8.62 8.29
C VAL A 22 21.83 8.00 9.66
N ASN A 23 20.62 8.22 10.20
CA ASN A 23 20.19 7.52 11.40
C ASN A 23 20.09 6.04 11.04
N ILE A 24 21.12 5.27 11.36
CA ILE A 24 21.08 3.81 11.25
C ILE A 24 20.09 3.35 12.34
N ILE A 25 18.93 2.84 11.90
CA ILE A 25 17.96 2.24 12.82
C ILE A 25 18.56 0.93 13.25
N ASP A 26 18.91 0.81 14.53
CA ASP A 26 19.33 -0.44 15.13
C ASP A 26 18.12 -1.38 15.24
N PHE A 27 18.11 -2.44 14.44
CA PHE A 27 17.06 -3.46 14.43
C PHE A 27 17.26 -4.55 15.50
N SER A 28 18.35 -4.53 16.29
CA SER A 28 18.64 -5.53 17.31
C SER A 28 17.74 -5.41 18.54
N ALA A 29 17.28 -4.20 18.89
CA ALA A 29 16.38 -3.96 20.02
C ALA A 29 14.94 -3.75 19.55
N SER A 30 13.94 -4.11 20.35
CA SER A 30 12.52 -3.82 20.06
C SER A 30 12.27 -2.31 19.98
N PRO A 31 11.34 -1.85 19.12
CA PRO A 31 10.98 -0.43 19.04
C PRO A 31 10.40 0.05 20.37
N LYS A 32 10.80 1.24 20.78
CA LYS A 32 10.39 1.84 22.07
C LYS A 32 9.22 2.80 21.93
N ASN A 33 8.90 3.22 20.72
CA ASN A 33 7.86 4.21 20.46
C ASN A 33 7.31 4.07 19.02
N ALA A 34 6.22 4.80 18.73
CA ALA A 34 5.57 4.78 17.42
C ALA A 34 6.52 5.19 16.27
N LYS A 35 7.38 6.20 16.48
CA LYS A 35 8.30 6.70 15.44
C LYS A 35 9.30 5.62 15.01
N GLU A 36 9.87 4.90 15.96
CA GLU A 36 10.79 3.79 15.67
C GLU A 36 10.08 2.64 14.97
N LEU A 37 8.88 2.26 15.43
CA LEU A 37 8.10 1.21 14.79
C LEU A 37 7.74 1.59 13.36
N ILE A 38 7.22 2.80 13.11
CA ILE A 38 6.87 3.29 11.77
C ILE A 38 8.10 3.26 10.84
N ALA A 39 9.26 3.68 11.33
CA ALA A 39 10.47 3.63 10.53
C ALA A 39 10.87 2.21 10.12
N ARG A 40 10.68 1.22 11.02
CA ARG A 40 10.94 -0.20 10.73
C ARG A 40 9.92 -0.75 9.73
N VAL A 41 8.64 -0.48 9.92
CA VAL A 41 7.59 -0.88 8.97
C VAL A 41 7.91 -0.32 7.58
N ASN A 42 8.18 0.97 7.46
CA ASN A 42 8.49 1.61 6.17
C ASN A 42 9.76 1.02 5.52
N SER A 43 10.76 0.59 6.30
CA SER A 43 11.96 -0.05 5.76
C SER A 43 11.69 -1.45 5.17
N LYS A 44 10.68 -2.14 5.67
CA LYS A 44 10.27 -3.50 5.23
C LYS A 44 9.13 -3.48 4.22
N ASN A 45 8.35 -2.40 4.20
CA ASN A 45 7.19 -2.25 3.33
C ASN A 45 7.63 -1.81 1.92
N LYS A 46 7.98 -2.79 1.09
CA LYS A 46 8.39 -2.56 -0.31
C LYS A 46 7.32 -3.11 -1.24
N SER A 47 6.51 -2.23 -1.80
CA SER A 47 5.61 -2.58 -2.89
C SER A 47 6.43 -2.88 -4.16
N PRO A 48 6.16 -4.01 -4.85
CA PRO A 48 6.85 -4.34 -6.10
C PRO A 48 6.44 -3.37 -7.23
N ASP A 49 7.39 -3.05 -8.11
CA ASP A 49 7.11 -2.20 -9.28
C ASP A 49 6.15 -2.90 -10.27
N TRP A 50 6.25 -4.22 -10.36
CA TRP A 50 5.39 -5.08 -11.15
C TRP A 50 4.93 -6.28 -10.32
N LEU A 51 3.64 -6.57 -10.39
CA LEU A 51 3.05 -7.72 -9.70
C LEU A 51 2.05 -8.42 -10.63
N SER A 52 2.10 -9.74 -10.65
CA SER A 52 1.09 -10.58 -11.31
C SER A 52 0.57 -11.60 -10.32
N LEU A 53 -0.73 -11.56 -10.05
CA LEU A 53 -1.42 -12.48 -9.15
C LEU A 53 -2.43 -13.30 -9.93
N LYS A 54 -2.58 -14.55 -9.54
CA LYS A 54 -3.65 -15.42 -9.99
C LYS A 54 -4.28 -16.09 -8.78
N GLY A 55 -5.60 -16.02 -8.68
CA GLY A 55 -6.35 -16.56 -7.56
C GLY A 55 -7.66 -17.21 -8.00
N LYS A 56 -8.36 -17.78 -7.03
CA LYS A 56 -9.71 -18.32 -7.19
C LYS A 56 -10.68 -17.55 -6.28
N ILE A 57 -11.87 -17.27 -6.79
CA ILE A 57 -12.98 -16.70 -6.04
C ILE A 57 -14.07 -17.76 -5.99
N ASN A 58 -14.44 -18.19 -4.80
CA ASN A 58 -15.55 -19.12 -4.60
C ASN A 58 -16.78 -18.33 -4.17
N LEU A 59 -17.76 -18.27 -5.02
CA LEU A 59 -19.05 -17.63 -4.76
C LEU A 59 -20.04 -18.71 -4.34
N LYS A 60 -20.59 -18.59 -3.14
CA LYS A 60 -21.66 -19.44 -2.64
C LYS A 60 -22.98 -18.68 -2.77
N LYS A 61 -23.88 -19.17 -3.57
CA LYS A 61 -25.21 -18.60 -3.74
C LYS A 61 -26.27 -19.73 -3.67
N GLU A 62 -27.03 -19.76 -2.59
CA GLU A 62 -28.10 -20.76 -2.33
C GLU A 62 -27.59 -22.19 -2.53
N ALA A 63 -27.98 -22.86 -3.64
CA ALA A 63 -27.59 -24.22 -3.95
C ALA A 63 -26.44 -24.35 -4.98
N GLN A 64 -25.77 -23.27 -5.33
CA GLN A 64 -24.71 -23.29 -6.36
C GLN A 64 -23.38 -22.69 -5.83
N ASP A 65 -22.34 -23.49 -5.92
CA ASP A 65 -20.96 -23.05 -5.70
C ASP A 65 -20.31 -22.77 -7.06
N ILE A 66 -19.92 -21.51 -7.29
CA ILE A 66 -19.28 -21.07 -8.52
C ILE A 66 -17.83 -20.71 -8.21
N THR A 67 -16.89 -21.40 -8.84
CA THR A 67 -15.47 -21.06 -8.75
C THR A 67 -15.06 -20.25 -9.98
N LEU A 68 -14.58 -19.03 -9.75
CA LEU A 68 -14.05 -18.13 -10.77
C LEU A 68 -12.54 -17.99 -10.60
N THR A 69 -11.85 -17.71 -11.69
CA THR A 69 -10.42 -17.37 -11.67
C THR A 69 -10.27 -15.86 -11.79
N ILE A 70 -9.52 -15.26 -10.88
CA ILE A 70 -9.09 -13.87 -10.97
C ILE A 70 -7.62 -13.81 -11.37
N ASN A 71 -7.29 -12.94 -12.32
CA ASN A 71 -5.93 -12.56 -12.66
C ASN A 71 -5.79 -11.06 -12.45
N ILE A 72 -4.77 -10.64 -11.71
CA ILE A 72 -4.46 -9.23 -11.46
C ILE A 72 -3.04 -8.98 -11.97
N LYS A 73 -2.87 -7.90 -12.72
CA LYS A 73 -1.57 -7.35 -13.09
C LYS A 73 -1.50 -5.91 -12.60
N HIS A 74 -0.43 -5.60 -11.93
CA HIS A 74 -0.24 -4.29 -11.33
C HIS A 74 1.13 -3.73 -11.75
N ARG A 75 1.15 -2.46 -12.10
CA ARG A 75 2.33 -1.63 -12.22
C ARG A 75 2.20 -0.49 -11.21
N LYS A 76 3.19 -0.41 -10.32
CA LYS A 76 3.22 0.56 -9.24
C LYS A 76 2.94 1.98 -9.73
N ASP A 77 2.06 2.68 -9.00
CA ASP A 77 1.67 4.07 -9.22
C ASP A 77 1.19 4.39 -10.64
N SER A 78 0.75 3.37 -11.39
CA SER A 78 0.37 3.53 -12.80
C SER A 78 -0.98 2.88 -13.11
N VAL A 79 -1.07 1.56 -13.01
CA VAL A 79 -2.25 0.82 -13.46
C VAL A 79 -2.43 -0.49 -12.69
N ILE A 80 -3.68 -0.81 -12.43
CA ILE A 80 -4.12 -2.12 -11.95
C ILE A 80 -5.07 -2.68 -13.01
N TRP A 81 -4.74 -3.83 -13.54
CA TRP A 81 -5.56 -4.56 -14.49
C TRP A 81 -6.03 -5.86 -13.84
N ALA A 82 -7.31 -6.17 -13.96
CA ALA A 82 -7.88 -7.40 -13.45
C ALA A 82 -8.83 -8.03 -14.45
N SER A 83 -8.85 -9.36 -14.52
CA SER A 83 -9.86 -10.13 -15.24
C SER A 83 -10.42 -11.24 -14.37
N ILE A 84 -11.70 -11.51 -14.57
CA ILE A 84 -12.42 -12.60 -13.91
C ILE A 84 -12.93 -13.53 -15.00
N SER A 85 -12.59 -14.81 -14.87
CA SER A 85 -12.95 -15.86 -15.84
C SER A 85 -13.71 -16.98 -15.15
N ALA A 86 -14.70 -17.51 -15.86
CA ALA A 86 -15.37 -18.76 -15.55
C ALA A 86 -14.43 -19.96 -15.77
N PRO A 87 -14.81 -21.19 -15.40
CA PRO A 87 -14.12 -22.41 -15.77
C PRO A 87 -13.81 -22.45 -17.27
N PHE A 88 -12.75 -23.15 -17.65
CA PHE A 88 -12.23 -23.23 -19.03
C PHE A 88 -11.70 -21.92 -19.61
N GLY A 89 -11.46 -20.88 -18.75
CA GLY A 89 -10.83 -19.62 -19.16
C GLY A 89 -11.72 -18.62 -19.88
N ILE A 90 -13.05 -18.83 -19.85
CA ILE A 90 -14.00 -17.89 -20.46
C ILE A 90 -14.01 -16.60 -19.64
N GLU A 91 -13.47 -15.51 -20.20
CA GLU A 91 -13.45 -14.21 -19.54
C GLU A 91 -14.85 -13.61 -19.43
N LEU A 92 -15.30 -13.34 -18.20
CA LEU A 92 -16.60 -12.70 -17.90
C LEU A 92 -16.46 -11.18 -17.77
N PHE A 93 -15.45 -10.75 -17.00
CA PHE A 93 -15.25 -9.36 -16.67
C PHE A 93 -13.78 -8.99 -16.82
N ARG A 94 -13.55 -7.75 -17.24
CA ARG A 94 -12.23 -7.13 -17.25
C ARG A 94 -12.33 -5.72 -16.72
N THR A 95 -11.41 -5.32 -15.87
CA THR A 95 -11.29 -3.95 -15.39
C THR A 95 -9.85 -3.46 -15.50
N MET A 96 -9.70 -2.16 -15.68
CA MET A 96 -8.43 -1.47 -15.59
C MET A 96 -8.64 -0.20 -14.78
N LEU A 97 -7.85 -0.04 -13.72
CA LEU A 97 -7.85 1.13 -12.86
C LEU A 97 -6.59 1.93 -13.14
N THR A 98 -6.76 3.21 -13.29
CA THR A 98 -5.69 4.22 -13.27
C THR A 98 -5.93 5.16 -12.09
N LYS A 99 -5.03 6.11 -11.85
CA LYS A 99 -5.20 7.10 -10.77
C LYS A 99 -6.50 7.89 -10.89
N ASP A 100 -6.99 8.09 -12.11
CA ASP A 100 -8.11 8.99 -12.39
C ASP A 100 -9.36 8.28 -12.89
N SER A 101 -9.23 7.05 -13.38
CA SER A 101 -10.31 6.40 -14.13
C SER A 101 -10.40 4.90 -13.87
N ILE A 102 -11.63 4.39 -13.93
CA ILE A 102 -11.94 2.97 -14.05
C ILE A 102 -12.48 2.69 -15.45
N TYR A 103 -11.94 1.64 -16.07
CA TYR A 103 -12.44 1.04 -17.33
C TYR A 103 -12.96 -0.35 -16.99
N TYR A 104 -14.13 -0.66 -17.49
CA TYR A 104 -14.80 -1.91 -17.22
C TYR A 104 -15.41 -2.49 -18.49
N ILE A 105 -15.25 -3.79 -18.68
CA ILE A 105 -15.86 -4.57 -19.76
C ILE A 105 -16.56 -5.76 -19.14
N ASN A 106 -17.86 -5.90 -19.45
CA ASN A 106 -18.64 -7.08 -19.16
C ASN A 106 -18.86 -7.84 -20.48
N ARG A 107 -18.26 -9.02 -20.59
CA ARG A 107 -18.35 -9.84 -21.79
C ARG A 107 -19.66 -10.62 -21.88
N THR A 108 -20.30 -10.84 -20.73
CA THR A 108 -21.55 -11.61 -20.67
C THR A 108 -22.70 -10.85 -21.35
N ASN A 109 -22.84 -9.57 -21.05
CA ASN A 109 -23.88 -8.71 -21.63
C ASN A 109 -23.36 -7.71 -22.65
N LYS A 110 -22.06 -7.81 -23.06
CA LYS A 110 -21.37 -6.98 -24.05
C LYS A 110 -21.43 -5.47 -23.75
N THR A 111 -21.34 -5.13 -22.46
CA THR A 111 -21.33 -3.72 -22.01
C THR A 111 -19.94 -3.30 -21.59
N TYR A 112 -19.65 -2.00 -21.72
CA TYR A 112 -18.43 -1.38 -21.24
C TYR A 112 -18.72 0.03 -20.73
N PHE A 113 -17.86 0.52 -19.84
CA PHE A 113 -17.87 1.91 -19.43
C PHE A 113 -16.47 2.42 -19.08
N LYS A 114 -16.33 3.74 -19.13
CA LYS A 114 -15.23 4.49 -18.50
C LYS A 114 -15.86 5.49 -17.53
N LYS A 115 -15.39 5.50 -16.29
CA LYS A 115 -15.87 6.40 -15.23
C LYS A 115 -14.66 6.98 -14.47
N PRO A 116 -14.81 8.10 -13.74
CA PRO A 116 -13.82 8.53 -12.77
C PRO A 116 -13.55 7.44 -11.72
N ILE A 117 -12.34 7.44 -11.13
CA ILE A 117 -11.96 6.44 -10.11
C ILE A 117 -12.89 6.48 -8.90
N SER A 118 -13.40 7.67 -8.53
CA SER A 118 -14.39 7.87 -7.46
C SER A 118 -15.68 7.06 -7.64
N TYR A 119 -15.95 6.56 -8.85
CA TYR A 119 -17.08 5.67 -9.09
C TYR A 119 -16.99 4.36 -8.29
N ILE A 120 -15.78 3.92 -7.93
CA ILE A 120 -15.57 2.74 -7.08
C ILE A 120 -16.17 2.94 -5.69
N SER A 121 -16.06 4.15 -5.14
CA SER A 121 -16.61 4.49 -3.82
C SER A 121 -18.13 4.31 -3.76
N THR A 122 -18.81 4.52 -4.88
CA THR A 122 -20.26 4.27 -5.00
C THR A 122 -20.62 2.78 -4.84
N PHE A 123 -19.76 1.89 -5.32
CA PHE A 123 -19.95 0.44 -5.18
C PHE A 123 -19.60 -0.07 -3.80
N LEU A 124 -18.46 0.38 -3.28
CA LEU A 124 -17.89 -0.13 -2.02
C LEU A 124 -18.49 0.56 -0.79
N LYS A 125 -19.26 1.64 -1.00
CA LYS A 125 -19.80 2.51 0.07
C LYS A 125 -18.70 2.99 1.05
N ALA A 126 -17.49 3.15 0.54
CA ALA A 126 -16.32 3.62 1.26
C ALA A 126 -15.49 4.48 0.32
N ASP A 127 -14.91 5.56 0.81
CA ASP A 127 -14.03 6.42 -0.01
C ASP A 127 -12.67 5.74 -0.16
N ILE A 128 -12.46 5.12 -1.31
CA ILE A 128 -11.26 4.34 -1.62
C ILE A 128 -10.59 4.90 -2.87
N SER A 129 -9.34 5.28 -2.72
CA SER A 129 -8.48 5.76 -3.80
C SER A 129 -7.78 4.61 -4.54
N PHE A 130 -7.20 4.94 -5.71
CA PHE A 130 -6.31 4.02 -6.44
C PHE A 130 -5.15 3.48 -5.57
N TYR A 131 -4.57 4.34 -4.71
CA TYR A 131 -3.43 3.97 -3.89
C TYR A 131 -3.78 2.96 -2.80
N GLU A 132 -4.95 3.09 -2.18
CA GLU A 132 -5.43 2.13 -1.19
C GLU A 132 -5.73 0.77 -1.83
N ILE A 133 -6.31 0.75 -3.04
CA ILE A 133 -6.50 -0.50 -3.79
C ILE A 133 -5.13 -1.13 -4.12
N GLN A 134 -4.14 -0.33 -4.53
CA GLN A 134 -2.79 -0.78 -4.78
C GLN A 134 -2.15 -1.40 -3.53
N GLU A 135 -2.24 -0.74 -2.39
CA GLU A 135 -1.73 -1.21 -1.10
C GLU A 135 -2.36 -2.53 -0.67
N MET A 136 -3.66 -2.68 -0.85
CA MET A 136 -4.38 -3.93 -0.57
C MET A 136 -3.86 -5.08 -1.45
N ILE A 137 -3.75 -4.87 -2.76
CA ILE A 137 -3.30 -5.90 -3.71
C ILE A 137 -1.84 -6.29 -3.46
N THR A 138 -0.99 -5.36 -3.06
CA THR A 138 0.43 -5.61 -2.81
C THR A 138 0.72 -6.05 -1.38
N ALA A 139 -0.31 -6.13 -0.51
CA ALA A 139 -0.17 -6.35 0.93
C ALA A 139 0.91 -5.44 1.56
N SER A 140 0.93 -4.19 1.13
CA SER A 140 1.94 -3.20 1.51
C SER A 140 1.28 -1.88 1.92
N PRO A 141 0.38 -1.90 2.94
CA PRO A 141 -0.33 -0.70 3.37
C PRO A 141 0.64 0.33 3.94
N SER A 142 0.41 1.59 3.62
CA SER A 142 1.14 2.70 4.21
C SER A 142 0.55 3.08 5.57
N ILE A 143 1.41 3.54 6.47
CA ILE A 143 0.96 4.11 7.73
C ILE A 143 0.68 5.60 7.50
N LEU A 144 -0.54 6.03 7.79
CA LEU A 144 -0.96 7.42 7.65
C LEU A 144 -0.08 8.34 8.51
N LYS A 145 0.21 9.55 7.99
CA LYS A 145 1.07 10.53 8.69
C LYS A 145 0.28 11.25 9.76
N GLN A 146 0.30 10.72 10.97
CA GLN A 146 -0.31 11.34 12.15
C GLN A 146 0.38 10.85 13.43
N SER A 147 -0.04 11.37 14.56
CA SER A 147 0.44 10.91 15.88
C SER A 147 -0.28 9.64 16.30
N TYR A 148 0.48 8.67 16.78
CA TYR A 148 -0.02 7.39 17.25
C TYR A 148 0.32 7.14 18.71
N LYS A 149 -0.61 6.53 19.44
CA LYS A 149 -0.32 5.80 20.67
C LYS A 149 0.34 4.49 20.28
N PHE A 150 1.40 4.12 21.00
CA PHE A 150 2.16 2.90 20.78
C PHE A 150 1.93 1.93 21.94
N LYS A 151 1.61 0.70 21.62
CA LYS A 151 1.58 -0.42 22.59
C LYS A 151 2.39 -1.59 22.07
N SER A 152 3.12 -2.22 22.99
CA SER A 152 3.87 -3.44 22.71
C SER A 152 3.15 -4.62 23.35
N HIS A 153 2.95 -5.69 22.58
CA HIS A 153 2.43 -6.97 22.99
C HIS A 153 3.49 -8.06 22.78
N LYS A 154 3.24 -9.27 23.24
CA LYS A 154 4.22 -10.38 23.16
C LYS A 154 4.75 -10.62 21.75
N ASN A 155 3.86 -10.65 20.74
CA ASN A 155 4.23 -10.99 19.35
C ASN A 155 3.80 -9.91 18.34
N THR A 156 3.25 -8.79 18.80
CA THR A 156 2.74 -7.73 17.94
C THR A 156 2.93 -6.37 18.58
N PHE A 157 2.93 -5.35 17.73
CA PHE A 157 2.83 -3.95 18.16
C PHE A 157 1.51 -3.38 17.66
N GLU A 158 0.99 -2.39 18.38
CA GLU A 158 -0.21 -1.63 18.02
C GLU A 158 0.13 -0.15 17.88
N LEU A 159 -0.32 0.43 16.79
CA LEU A 159 -0.34 1.87 16.55
C LEU A 159 -1.80 2.30 16.47
N SER A 160 -2.29 3.07 17.43
CA SER A 160 -3.67 3.54 17.43
C SER A 160 -3.76 5.06 17.41
N ALA A 161 -4.67 5.57 16.58
CA ALA A 161 -5.08 6.96 16.49
C ALA A 161 -6.62 7.05 16.54
N LYS A 162 -7.17 8.25 16.33
CA LYS A 162 -8.63 8.45 16.46
C LYS A 162 -9.44 7.56 15.50
N GLU A 163 -8.99 7.45 14.27
CA GLU A 163 -9.75 6.81 13.17
C GLU A 163 -9.06 5.57 12.61
N VAL A 164 -7.86 5.24 13.08
CA VAL A 164 -7.12 4.10 12.53
C VAL A 164 -6.33 3.38 13.59
N THR A 165 -6.33 2.05 13.51
CA THR A 165 -5.49 1.18 14.32
C THR A 165 -4.76 0.20 13.41
N TYR A 166 -3.43 0.12 13.57
CA TYR A 166 -2.59 -0.85 12.88
C TYR A 166 -2.06 -1.88 13.88
N LYS A 167 -2.15 -3.16 13.52
CA LYS A 167 -1.49 -4.25 14.21
C LYS A 167 -0.29 -4.70 13.38
N VAL A 168 0.88 -4.70 13.98
CA VAL A 168 2.16 -4.95 13.31
C VAL A 168 2.83 -6.18 13.90
N SER A 169 3.37 -7.07 13.06
CA SER A 169 4.16 -8.22 13.49
C SER A 169 5.44 -7.78 14.20
N ALA A 170 5.77 -8.41 15.33
CA ALA A 170 7.02 -8.15 16.02
C ALA A 170 8.24 -8.74 15.30
N ASP A 171 8.07 -9.86 14.58
CA ASP A 171 9.17 -10.57 13.92
C ASP A 171 9.56 -9.92 12.58
N PHE A 172 8.55 -9.49 11.81
CA PHE A 172 8.77 -9.02 10.43
C PHE A 172 8.55 -7.54 10.24
N TYR A 173 8.00 -6.82 11.23
CA TYR A 173 7.61 -5.41 11.12
C TYR A 173 6.67 -5.15 9.93
N ARG A 174 5.77 -6.10 9.65
CA ARG A 174 4.72 -5.97 8.63
C ARG A 174 3.38 -5.71 9.30
N ILE A 175 2.55 -4.91 8.66
CA ILE A 175 1.17 -4.70 9.09
C ILE A 175 0.43 -6.02 8.85
N LEU A 176 -0.20 -6.54 9.90
CA LEU A 176 -1.05 -7.73 9.87
C LEU A 176 -2.52 -7.38 9.68
N ASN A 177 -2.90 -6.24 10.24
CA ASN A 177 -4.28 -5.77 10.22
C ASN A 177 -4.27 -4.25 10.27
N ALA A 178 -5.19 -3.63 9.52
CA ALA A 178 -5.50 -2.20 9.62
C ALA A 178 -7.02 -2.06 9.76
N SER A 179 -7.47 -1.42 10.85
CA SER A 179 -8.86 -1.04 11.08
C SER A 179 -8.97 0.47 10.90
N ILE A 180 -9.86 0.90 10.03
CA ILE A 180 -10.12 2.32 9.72
C ILE A 180 -11.60 2.60 10.00
N LEU A 181 -11.86 3.59 10.84
CA LEU A 181 -13.21 4.07 11.13
C LEU A 181 -13.55 5.20 10.17
N ASP A 182 -14.68 5.07 9.48
CA ASP A 182 -15.27 6.11 8.64
C ASP A 182 -16.72 6.34 9.09
N GLY A 183 -16.91 7.32 9.99
CA GLY A 183 -18.18 7.55 10.67
C GLY A 183 -18.59 6.33 11.50
N ASP A 184 -19.76 5.75 11.18
CA ASP A 184 -20.28 4.53 11.84
C ASP A 184 -19.80 3.22 11.18
N ASN A 185 -18.98 3.30 10.12
CA ASN A 185 -18.46 2.15 9.42
C ASN A 185 -17.03 1.85 9.86
N GLU A 186 -16.70 0.57 9.98
CA GLU A 186 -15.35 0.09 10.19
C GLU A 186 -14.91 -0.72 8.97
N LEU A 187 -13.76 -0.34 8.41
CA LEU A 187 -13.12 -1.06 7.31
C LEU A 187 -11.90 -1.78 7.85
N ILE A 188 -11.91 -3.11 7.78
CA ILE A 188 -10.83 -3.96 8.29
C ILE A 188 -10.10 -4.59 7.11
N TYR A 189 -8.78 -4.40 7.07
CA TYR A 189 -7.87 -5.11 6.16
C TYR A 189 -7.05 -6.11 6.98
N GLU A 190 -6.97 -7.34 6.51
CA GLU A 190 -6.09 -8.39 7.02
C GLU A 190 -5.11 -8.82 5.94
N PHE A 191 -3.83 -9.02 6.31
CA PHE A 191 -2.73 -9.33 5.41
C PHE A 191 -1.98 -10.60 5.81
#